data_ac65c306288319a58320dc5dfe524bbc
#
_entry.id   ac65c306288319a58320dc5dfe524bbc
#
_cell.length_a   1.000
_cell.length_b   1.000
_cell.length_c   1.000
_cell.angle_alpha   90.00
_cell.angle_beta   90.00
_cell.angle_gamma   90.00
#
_symmetry.space_group_name_H-M   'P 1'
#
loop_
_entity.id
_entity.type
_entity.pdbx_description
1 polymer ?
#
loop_
_entity_poly.entity_id
_entity_poly.type
_entity_poly.pdbx_seq_one_letter_code
_entity_poly.pdbx_strand_id
1 'polypeptide(L)'
;ALEDGYRYYYFGDGDDGAMKTGNTKVTIDGDTFNFYFETAGALKGAGKTGEKDKKFYLGGKLVAAGKDEKYQVVKVIEDQADANDVSYTVYEKYDDVQDLVDKSIVEKIPTEDYKDLSANDMKNKYGVNKKGADVSELYMPIDGVDMSDYVLVNTSGKKITSNGKNKDGNDYYYVVQKGGKIVAVYVED
;
A
#
# COMPACT_ATOMS: atom_id res chain seq x y z
N ALA A 1 -7.44 -13.10 8.47
CA ALA A 1 -8.16 -11.83 8.25
C ALA A 1 -8.61 -11.32 9.62
N LEU A 2 -8.41 -10.02 9.87
CA LEU A 2 -8.98 -9.37 11.04
C LEU A 2 -10.45 -9.13 10.73
N GLU A 3 -11.33 -9.69 11.57
CA GLU A 3 -12.77 -9.53 11.38
C GLU A 3 -13.24 -8.18 11.93
N ASP A 4 -14.18 -7.55 11.24
CA ASP A 4 -14.77 -6.28 11.65
C ASP A 4 -15.42 -6.39 13.05
N GLY A 5 -15.18 -5.38 13.87
CA GLY A 5 -15.73 -5.29 15.23
C GLY A 5 -14.89 -5.94 16.33
N TYR A 6 -13.82 -6.67 16.00
CA TYR A 6 -12.91 -7.23 17.00
C TYR A 6 -11.79 -6.25 17.34
N ARG A 7 -11.39 -6.25 18.62
CA ARG A 7 -10.27 -5.49 19.13
C ARG A 7 -9.20 -6.44 19.65
N TYR A 8 -7.96 -6.20 19.23
CA TYR A 8 -6.82 -7.03 19.57
C TYR A 8 -6.00 -6.34 20.64
N TYR A 9 -5.60 -7.10 21.65
CA TYR A 9 -4.74 -6.65 22.74
C TYR A 9 -3.54 -7.58 22.82
N TYR A 10 -2.39 -7.04 23.18
CA TYR A 10 -1.17 -7.82 23.37
C TYR A 10 -0.66 -7.64 24.80
N PHE A 11 -0.42 -8.74 25.49
CA PHE A 11 -0.01 -8.77 26.89
C PHE A 11 1.47 -9.14 27.08
N GLY A 12 2.28 -9.04 26.04
CA GLY A 12 3.68 -9.45 26.07
C GLY A 12 3.87 -10.96 25.89
N ASP A 13 5.10 -11.40 26.04
CA ASP A 13 5.44 -12.83 26.02
C ASP A 13 5.06 -13.50 27.32
N GLY A 14 5.07 -14.85 27.36
CA GLY A 14 4.47 -15.66 28.40
C GLY A 14 4.81 -15.33 29.87
N ASP A 15 5.89 -14.59 30.12
CA ASP A 15 6.33 -14.21 31.46
C ASP A 15 6.00 -12.77 31.87
N ASP A 16 5.52 -11.92 30.93
CA ASP A 16 5.29 -10.49 31.20
C ASP A 16 3.86 -10.18 31.64
N GLY A 17 2.85 -10.74 30.96
CA GLY A 17 1.42 -10.57 31.28
C GLY A 17 0.91 -9.13 31.29
N ALA A 18 1.76 -8.12 31.03
CA ALA A 18 1.38 -6.72 31.03
C ALA A 18 0.83 -6.29 29.67
N MET A 19 -0.33 -5.63 29.68
CA MET A 19 -0.93 -5.07 28.47
C MET A 19 0.00 -4.03 27.84
N LYS A 20 0.36 -4.22 26.58
CA LYS A 20 1.24 -3.32 25.86
C LYS A 20 0.45 -2.15 25.24
N THR A 21 1.12 -1.00 25.14
CA THR A 21 0.61 0.22 24.53
C THR A 21 1.69 0.89 23.69
N GLY A 22 1.30 1.71 22.72
CA GLY A 22 2.24 2.39 21.84
C GLY A 22 2.88 1.47 20.81
N ASN A 23 4.01 1.87 20.27
CA ASN A 23 4.78 1.08 19.31
C ASN A 23 5.34 -0.18 20.00
N THR A 24 5.02 -1.33 19.45
CA THR A 24 5.40 -2.61 20.01
C THR A 24 5.82 -3.56 18.88
N LYS A 25 6.92 -4.29 19.09
CA LYS A 25 7.30 -5.39 18.20
C LYS A 25 6.68 -6.68 18.73
N VAL A 26 6.00 -7.40 17.85
CA VAL A 26 5.36 -8.69 18.16
C VAL A 26 5.91 -9.74 17.22
N THR A 27 6.39 -10.85 17.78
CA THR A 27 6.87 -12.01 17.00
C THR A 27 5.73 -13.02 16.87
N ILE A 28 5.41 -13.38 15.63
CA ILE A 28 4.37 -14.36 15.30
C ILE A 28 5.00 -15.35 14.31
N ASP A 29 5.00 -16.63 14.68
CA ASP A 29 5.57 -17.72 13.86
C ASP A 29 7.04 -17.48 13.41
N GLY A 30 7.82 -16.82 14.26
CA GLY A 30 9.23 -16.51 14.00
C GLY A 30 9.48 -15.19 13.25
N ASP A 31 8.47 -14.58 12.70
CA ASP A 31 8.56 -13.26 12.06
C ASP A 31 8.18 -12.14 13.02
N THR A 32 8.92 -11.04 12.98
CA THR A 32 8.68 -9.87 13.85
C THR A 32 7.95 -8.78 13.06
N PHE A 33 6.84 -8.34 13.62
CA PHE A 33 6.00 -7.28 13.05
C PHE A 33 5.93 -6.07 13.96
N ASN A 34 5.75 -4.90 13.37
CA ASN A 34 5.51 -3.65 14.09
C ASN A 34 4.01 -3.47 14.33
N PHE A 35 3.66 -3.17 15.57
CA PHE A 35 2.29 -2.89 16.01
C PHE A 35 2.22 -1.52 16.68
N TYR A 36 1.03 -0.94 16.66
CA TYR A 36 0.67 0.19 17.49
C TYR A 36 -0.60 -0.14 18.27
N PHE A 37 -0.52 0.00 19.59
CA PHE A 37 -1.65 -0.14 20.50
C PHE A 37 -1.98 1.21 21.12
N GLU A 38 -3.26 1.54 21.23
CA GLU A 38 -3.72 2.81 21.77
C GLU A 38 -3.15 3.06 23.17
N THR A 39 -2.70 4.29 23.42
CA THR A 39 -1.98 4.64 24.65
C THR A 39 -2.87 5.20 25.74
N ALA A 40 -4.09 5.62 25.42
CA ALA A 40 -5.00 6.32 26.32
C ALA A 40 -6.48 6.08 25.97
N GLY A 41 -7.36 6.57 26.85
CA GLY A 41 -8.81 6.56 26.64
C GLY A 41 -9.43 5.18 26.80
N ALA A 42 -10.69 5.06 26.35
CA ALA A 42 -11.46 3.81 26.44
C ALA A 42 -10.87 2.64 25.64
N LEU A 43 -10.04 2.96 24.65
CA LEU A 43 -9.37 1.98 23.76
C LEU A 43 -7.93 1.68 24.16
N LYS A 44 -7.46 2.16 25.32
CA LYS A 44 -6.09 1.92 25.77
C LYS A 44 -5.75 0.43 25.67
N GLY A 45 -4.63 0.12 25.00
CA GLY A 45 -4.16 -1.25 24.76
C GLY A 45 -4.79 -1.93 23.54
N ALA A 46 -5.85 -1.38 22.95
CA ALA A 46 -6.41 -1.93 21.72
C ALA A 46 -5.50 -1.64 20.52
N GLY A 47 -5.37 -2.62 19.62
CA GLY A 47 -4.67 -2.44 18.35
C GLY A 47 -5.31 -1.35 17.50
N LYS A 48 -4.50 -0.41 17.04
CA LYS A 48 -4.92 0.69 16.18
C LYS A 48 -5.44 0.18 14.84
N THR A 49 -6.59 0.67 14.39
CA THR A 49 -6.99 0.62 12.98
C THR A 49 -7.13 2.05 12.47
N GLY A 50 -6.42 2.37 11.40
CA GLY A 50 -6.38 3.72 10.84
C GLY A 50 -4.98 4.29 10.76
N GLU A 51 -4.87 5.58 10.48
CA GLU A 51 -3.60 6.29 10.33
C GLU A 51 -3.05 6.78 11.68
N LYS A 52 -1.75 6.60 11.88
CA LYS A 52 -0.99 7.15 12.99
C LYS A 52 0.42 7.49 12.51
N ASP A 53 0.85 8.75 12.74
CA ASP A 53 2.18 9.23 12.36
C ASP A 53 2.50 8.98 10.86
N LYS A 54 1.52 9.22 9.99
CA LYS A 54 1.59 9.03 8.53
C LYS A 54 1.79 7.57 8.08
N LYS A 55 1.49 6.62 8.94
CA LYS A 55 1.50 5.18 8.65
C LYS A 55 0.12 4.60 8.91
N PHE A 56 -0.21 3.52 8.20
CA PHE A 56 -1.45 2.80 8.38
C PHE A 56 -1.28 1.59 9.30
N TYR A 57 -2.28 1.35 10.12
CA TYR A 57 -2.36 0.19 10.99
C TYR A 57 -3.71 -0.49 10.83
N LEU A 58 -3.72 -1.82 10.88
CA LEU A 58 -4.92 -2.65 10.86
C LEU A 58 -4.88 -3.62 12.04
N GLY A 59 -5.81 -3.45 12.98
CA GLY A 59 -5.85 -4.24 14.21
C GLY A 59 -4.56 -4.18 15.03
N GLY A 60 -3.87 -3.05 14.97
CA GLY A 60 -2.56 -2.82 15.56
C GLY A 60 -1.38 -3.05 14.60
N LYS A 61 -1.49 -3.98 13.66
CA LYS A 61 -0.38 -4.33 12.76
C LYS A 61 -0.12 -3.24 11.73
N LEU A 62 1.16 -2.85 11.59
CA LEU A 62 1.60 -1.91 10.54
C LEU A 62 1.29 -2.47 9.15
N VAL A 63 0.65 -1.64 8.32
CA VAL A 63 0.44 -1.91 6.89
C VAL A 63 1.72 -1.52 6.14
N ALA A 64 2.45 -2.51 5.64
CA ALA A 64 3.75 -2.33 5.00
C ALA A 64 3.98 -3.42 3.95
N ALA A 65 4.92 -3.17 3.05
CA ALA A 65 5.42 -4.20 2.15
C ALA A 65 6.05 -5.36 2.94
N GLY A 66 5.97 -6.56 2.41
CA GLY A 66 6.62 -7.75 2.97
C GLY A 66 8.15 -7.60 3.02
N LYS A 67 8.81 -8.42 3.87
CA LYS A 67 10.28 -8.37 4.06
C LYS A 67 11.07 -8.62 2.78
N ASP A 68 10.51 -9.40 1.86
CA ASP A 68 11.12 -9.77 0.59
C ASP A 68 10.66 -8.89 -0.58
N GLU A 69 9.86 -7.88 -0.30
CA GLU A 69 9.34 -6.90 -1.25
C GLU A 69 9.89 -5.51 -0.92
N LYS A 70 9.91 -4.62 -1.91
CA LYS A 70 10.27 -3.21 -1.68
C LYS A 70 9.05 -2.33 -1.46
N TYR A 71 7.98 -2.61 -2.20
CA TYR A 71 6.75 -1.83 -2.20
C TYR A 71 5.53 -2.73 -2.18
N GLN A 72 4.45 -2.19 -1.64
CA GLN A 72 3.11 -2.77 -1.66
C GLN A 72 2.14 -1.69 -2.10
N VAL A 73 1.24 -2.01 -3.02
CA VAL A 73 0.08 -1.16 -3.31
C VAL A 73 -1.02 -1.48 -2.31
N VAL A 74 -1.58 -0.43 -1.70
CA VAL A 74 -2.65 -0.55 -0.71
C VAL A 74 -3.80 0.37 -1.11
N LYS A 75 -5.00 -0.18 -1.22
CA LYS A 75 -6.23 0.60 -1.30
C LYS A 75 -6.73 0.91 0.11
N VAL A 76 -6.97 2.18 0.37
CA VAL A 76 -7.49 2.67 1.65
C VAL A 76 -8.96 3.03 1.47
N ILE A 77 -9.85 2.36 2.20
CA ILE A 77 -11.29 2.62 2.19
C ILE A 77 -11.65 3.10 3.58
N GLU A 78 -11.88 4.40 3.70
CA GLU A 78 -12.23 5.07 4.95
C GLU A 78 -13.76 5.12 5.14
N ASP A 79 -14.18 5.46 6.34
CA ASP A 79 -15.57 5.74 6.70
C ASP A 79 -16.56 4.60 6.40
N GLN A 80 -16.08 3.35 6.43
CA GLN A 80 -16.99 2.22 6.49
C GLN A 80 -17.63 2.17 7.88
N ALA A 81 -18.88 1.72 7.97
CA ALA A 81 -19.58 1.54 9.23
C ALA A 81 -19.91 0.06 9.46
N ASP A 82 -19.72 -0.40 10.68
CA ASP A 82 -20.19 -1.70 11.12
C ASP A 82 -21.69 -1.68 11.47
N ALA A 83 -22.22 -2.83 11.92
CA ALA A 83 -23.63 -2.94 12.33
C ALA A 83 -24.02 -2.06 13.53
N ASN A 84 -23.04 -1.49 14.23
CA ASN A 84 -23.22 -0.57 15.37
C ASN A 84 -22.92 0.89 14.98
N ASP A 85 -22.81 1.18 13.69
CA ASP A 85 -22.49 2.50 13.14
C ASP A 85 -21.11 3.04 13.61
N VAL A 86 -20.17 2.16 13.85
CA VAL A 86 -18.77 2.52 14.19
C VAL A 86 -17.96 2.59 12.91
N SER A 87 -17.39 3.76 12.64
CA SER A 87 -16.53 3.97 11.47
C SER A 87 -15.22 3.17 11.57
N TYR A 88 -14.83 2.53 10.49
CA TYR A 88 -13.56 1.80 10.37
C TYR A 88 -12.93 1.99 8.99
N THR A 89 -11.63 1.70 8.90
CA THR A 89 -10.87 1.77 7.67
C THR A 89 -10.52 0.36 7.20
N VAL A 90 -10.78 0.09 5.92
CA VAL A 90 -10.41 -1.18 5.27
C VAL A 90 -9.18 -0.95 4.41
N TYR A 91 -8.24 -1.88 4.47
CA TYR A 91 -7.04 -1.90 3.63
C TYR A 91 -7.05 -3.14 2.75
N GLU A 92 -7.04 -2.94 1.43
CA GLU A 92 -6.83 -3.99 0.44
C GLU A 92 -5.39 -3.92 -0.08
N LYS A 93 -4.69 -5.04 -0.07
CA LYS A 93 -3.31 -5.15 -0.55
C LYS A 93 -3.26 -5.79 -1.92
N TYR A 94 -2.32 -5.30 -2.74
CA TYR A 94 -2.03 -5.84 -4.07
C TYR A 94 -0.53 -6.11 -4.12
N ASP A 95 -0.15 -7.38 -4.26
CA ASP A 95 1.24 -7.83 -4.12
C ASP A 95 2.08 -7.48 -5.36
N ASP A 96 1.45 -7.46 -6.54
CA ASP A 96 2.12 -7.11 -7.79
C ASP A 96 1.17 -6.43 -8.80
N VAL A 97 1.69 -6.12 -9.96
CA VAL A 97 0.90 -5.49 -11.03
C VAL A 97 -0.18 -6.45 -11.57
N GLN A 98 0.03 -7.76 -11.51
CA GLN A 98 -0.95 -8.74 -11.98
C GLN A 98 -2.21 -8.72 -11.11
N ASP A 99 -2.07 -8.54 -9.80
CA ASP A 99 -3.22 -8.34 -8.91
C ASP A 99 -4.02 -7.10 -9.29
N LEU A 100 -3.34 -6.01 -9.67
CA LEU A 100 -4.01 -4.78 -10.14
C LEU A 100 -4.74 -5.01 -11.46
N VAL A 101 -4.19 -5.82 -12.36
CA VAL A 101 -4.84 -6.21 -13.64
C VAL A 101 -6.06 -7.09 -13.37
N ASP A 102 -5.91 -8.13 -12.56
CA ASP A 102 -6.96 -9.10 -12.26
C ASP A 102 -8.16 -8.46 -11.56
N LYS A 103 -7.92 -7.40 -10.78
CA LYS A 103 -8.97 -6.59 -10.12
C LYS A 103 -9.49 -5.44 -10.98
N SER A 104 -9.06 -5.34 -12.25
CA SER A 104 -9.48 -4.29 -13.17
C SER A 104 -9.18 -2.87 -12.68
N ILE A 105 -8.05 -2.68 -12.03
CA ILE A 105 -7.58 -1.38 -11.55
C ILE A 105 -6.67 -0.74 -12.60
N VAL A 106 -5.79 -1.55 -13.20
CA VAL A 106 -4.93 -1.13 -14.32
C VAL A 106 -5.11 -2.08 -15.50
N GLU A 107 -4.76 -1.60 -16.69
CA GLU A 107 -4.73 -2.41 -17.91
C GLU A 107 -3.36 -2.31 -18.59
N LYS A 108 -2.96 -3.39 -19.25
CA LYS A 108 -1.75 -3.41 -20.06
C LYS A 108 -2.00 -2.65 -21.36
N ILE A 109 -1.14 -1.69 -21.66
CA ILE A 109 -1.18 -0.92 -22.89
C ILE A 109 -0.48 -1.71 -24.01
N PRO A 110 -1.09 -1.86 -25.19
CA PRO A 110 -0.44 -2.48 -26.34
C PRO A 110 0.88 -1.79 -26.70
N THR A 111 1.93 -2.57 -26.99
CA THR A 111 3.28 -2.05 -27.29
C THR A 111 3.28 -1.11 -28.49
N GLU A 112 2.45 -1.40 -29.48
CA GLU A 112 2.30 -0.55 -30.68
C GLU A 112 1.81 0.87 -30.38
N ASP A 113 1.16 1.08 -29.25
CA ASP A 113 0.64 2.40 -28.88
C ASP A 113 1.71 3.33 -28.28
N TYR A 114 2.86 2.77 -27.87
CA TYR A 114 3.88 3.58 -27.20
C TYR A 114 5.32 3.37 -27.70
N LYS A 115 5.65 2.25 -28.36
CA LYS A 115 7.03 1.90 -28.72
C LYS A 115 7.80 2.97 -29.51
N ASP A 116 7.10 3.73 -30.35
CA ASP A 116 7.68 4.76 -31.22
C ASP A 116 7.62 6.17 -30.60
N LEU A 117 7.10 6.31 -29.37
CA LEU A 117 6.97 7.60 -28.71
C LEU A 117 8.31 8.09 -28.17
N SER A 118 8.55 9.39 -28.31
CA SER A 118 9.66 10.07 -27.65
C SER A 118 9.48 10.07 -26.13
N ALA A 119 10.55 10.31 -25.38
CA ALA A 119 10.46 10.45 -23.91
C ALA A 119 9.50 11.57 -23.50
N ASN A 120 9.44 12.66 -24.26
CA ASN A 120 8.52 13.76 -23.98
C ASN A 120 7.06 13.35 -24.20
N ASP A 121 6.76 12.63 -25.27
CA ASP A 121 5.42 12.14 -25.57
C ASP A 121 4.96 11.07 -24.55
N MET A 122 5.88 10.17 -24.17
CA MET A 122 5.64 9.19 -23.10
C MET A 122 5.32 9.88 -21.77
N LYS A 123 6.07 10.93 -21.42
CA LYS A 123 5.82 11.71 -20.21
C LYS A 123 4.46 12.41 -20.25
N ASN A 124 4.12 13.01 -21.38
CA ASN A 124 2.85 13.75 -21.54
C ASN A 124 1.63 12.81 -21.56
N LYS A 125 1.76 11.66 -22.24
CA LYS A 125 0.64 10.72 -22.42
C LYS A 125 0.46 9.76 -21.23
N TYR A 126 1.56 9.24 -20.68
CA TYR A 126 1.55 8.16 -19.68
C TYR A 126 2.21 8.52 -18.35
N GLY A 127 2.84 9.69 -18.23
CA GLY A 127 3.59 10.08 -17.06
C GLY A 127 4.96 9.39 -16.91
N VAL A 128 5.37 8.61 -17.91
CA VAL A 128 6.62 7.83 -17.91
C VAL A 128 7.75 8.63 -18.58
N ASN A 129 8.80 8.91 -17.83
CA ASN A 129 9.93 9.70 -18.32
C ASN A 129 11.00 8.81 -19.00
N LYS A 130 10.58 8.07 -20.04
CA LYS A 130 11.42 7.20 -20.86
C LYS A 130 10.92 7.18 -22.30
N LYS A 131 11.80 6.84 -23.26
CA LYS A 131 11.37 6.56 -24.63
C LYS A 131 10.52 5.29 -24.65
N GLY A 132 9.52 5.25 -25.50
CA GLY A 132 8.67 4.08 -25.65
C GLY A 132 9.45 2.80 -26.01
N ALA A 133 10.52 2.93 -26.82
CA ALA A 133 11.40 1.82 -27.19
C ALA A 133 12.14 1.19 -26.01
N ASP A 134 12.31 1.93 -24.90
CA ASP A 134 13.02 1.47 -23.69
C ASP A 134 12.04 0.87 -22.64
N VAL A 135 10.78 0.67 -23.02
CA VAL A 135 9.71 0.14 -22.15
C VAL A 135 9.17 -1.15 -22.76
N SER A 136 9.34 -2.27 -22.07
CA SER A 136 8.84 -3.57 -22.53
C SER A 136 7.39 -3.83 -22.20
N GLU A 137 6.93 -3.34 -21.05
CA GLU A 137 5.54 -3.43 -20.61
C GLU A 137 5.09 -2.10 -19.99
N LEU A 138 3.84 -1.71 -20.25
CA LEU A 138 3.23 -0.51 -19.69
C LEU A 138 1.82 -0.83 -19.22
N TYR A 139 1.51 -0.40 -18.00
CA TYR A 139 0.20 -0.54 -17.37
C TYR A 139 -0.29 0.83 -16.93
N MET A 140 -1.55 1.12 -17.23
CA MET A 140 -2.19 2.40 -16.90
C MET A 140 -3.48 2.15 -16.10
N PRO A 141 -3.85 3.06 -15.21
CA PRO A 141 -5.17 3.01 -14.58
C PRO A 141 -6.28 2.94 -15.62
N ILE A 142 -7.26 2.06 -15.39
CA ILE A 142 -8.44 1.96 -16.25
C ILE A 142 -9.30 3.22 -16.07
N ASP A 143 -9.88 3.71 -17.16
CA ASP A 143 -10.77 4.86 -17.12
C ASP A 143 -11.92 4.66 -16.12
N GLY A 144 -12.14 5.65 -15.28
CA GLY A 144 -13.17 5.62 -14.23
C GLY A 144 -12.69 5.04 -12.88
N VAL A 145 -11.49 4.48 -12.81
CA VAL A 145 -10.89 4.08 -11.53
C VAL A 145 -10.30 5.31 -10.84
N ASP A 146 -10.75 5.59 -9.62
CA ASP A 146 -10.17 6.65 -8.79
C ASP A 146 -8.91 6.14 -8.08
N MET A 147 -7.75 6.57 -8.56
CA MET A 147 -6.46 6.19 -7.99
C MET A 147 -6.10 6.95 -6.70
N SER A 148 -6.94 7.87 -6.24
CA SER A 148 -6.67 8.62 -4.99
C SER A 148 -6.71 7.74 -3.74
N ASP A 149 -7.44 6.63 -3.80
CA ASP A 149 -7.54 5.66 -2.70
C ASP A 149 -6.39 4.64 -2.66
N TYR A 150 -5.54 4.63 -3.70
CA TYR A 150 -4.43 3.69 -3.83
C TYR A 150 -3.11 4.38 -3.49
N VAL A 151 -2.36 3.81 -2.57
CA VAL A 151 -1.05 4.32 -2.14
C VAL A 151 0.03 3.25 -2.26
N LEU A 152 1.25 3.69 -2.51
CA LEU A 152 2.43 2.85 -2.48
C LEU A 152 3.10 3.00 -1.12
N VAL A 153 3.31 1.89 -0.41
CA VAL A 153 4.02 1.86 0.87
C VAL A 153 5.29 1.01 0.76
N ASN A 154 6.31 1.35 1.51
CA ASN A 154 7.54 0.56 1.59
C ASN A 154 7.52 -0.43 2.78
N THR A 155 8.64 -1.13 3.03
CA THR A 155 8.77 -2.11 4.11
C THR A 155 8.68 -1.53 5.52
N SER A 156 8.89 -0.23 5.69
CA SER A 156 8.69 0.48 6.96
C SER A 156 7.30 1.14 7.08
N GLY A 157 6.39 0.85 6.13
CA GLY A 157 5.04 1.41 6.12
C GLY A 157 4.97 2.88 5.67
N LYS A 158 6.08 3.44 5.19
CA LYS A 158 6.11 4.81 4.71
C LYS A 158 5.39 4.91 3.35
N LYS A 159 4.44 5.84 3.24
CA LYS A 159 3.81 6.19 1.97
C LYS A 159 4.79 6.91 1.05
N ILE A 160 4.82 6.52 -0.22
CA ILE A 160 5.61 7.20 -1.25
C ILE A 160 4.78 8.34 -1.82
N THR A 161 5.18 9.58 -1.54
CA THR A 161 4.41 10.78 -1.89
C THR A 161 5.17 11.75 -2.82
N SER A 162 6.44 11.49 -3.09
CA SER A 162 7.25 12.29 -4.00
C SER A 162 7.11 11.82 -5.44
N ASN A 163 7.23 12.76 -6.38
CA ASN A 163 7.32 12.42 -7.80
C ASN A 163 8.52 11.51 -8.05
N GLY A 164 8.30 10.47 -8.83
CA GLY A 164 9.40 9.60 -9.24
C GLY A 164 8.95 8.23 -9.71
N LYS A 165 9.93 7.45 -10.09
CA LYS A 165 9.81 6.03 -10.38
C LYS A 165 10.37 5.22 -9.21
N ASN A 166 9.66 4.19 -8.81
CA ASN A 166 10.02 3.37 -7.67
C ASN A 166 10.07 1.90 -8.14
N LYS A 167 11.29 1.35 -8.26
CA LYS A 167 11.51 -0.04 -8.70
C LYS A 167 11.23 -0.99 -7.55
N ASP A 168 10.32 -1.93 -7.77
CA ASP A 168 10.09 -3.04 -6.86
C ASP A 168 11.08 -4.19 -7.05
N GLY A 169 10.90 -5.28 -6.29
CA GLY A 169 11.74 -6.47 -6.37
C GLY A 169 11.52 -7.33 -7.63
N ASN A 170 10.43 -7.10 -8.37
CA ASN A 170 10.00 -7.88 -9.55
C ASN A 170 10.19 -7.12 -10.87
N ASP A 171 11.11 -6.17 -10.92
CA ASP A 171 11.44 -5.36 -12.08
C ASP A 171 10.37 -4.37 -12.56
N TYR A 172 9.27 -4.21 -11.83
CA TYR A 172 8.27 -3.19 -12.11
C TYR A 172 8.67 -1.83 -11.50
N TYR A 173 8.41 -0.77 -12.24
CA TYR A 173 8.56 0.61 -11.77
C TYR A 173 7.17 1.23 -11.54
N TYR A 174 6.87 1.57 -10.29
CA TYR A 174 5.70 2.36 -9.96
C TYR A 174 6.00 3.84 -10.12
N VAL A 175 5.27 4.50 -11.01
CA VAL A 175 5.39 5.95 -11.23
C VAL A 175 4.39 6.67 -10.34
N VAL A 176 4.91 7.50 -9.44
CA VAL A 176 4.11 8.23 -8.45
C VAL A 176 4.20 9.72 -8.73
N GLN A 177 3.06 10.41 -8.74
CA GLN A 177 2.98 11.87 -8.75
C GLN A 177 3.11 12.45 -7.34
N LYS A 178 3.42 13.74 -7.26
CA LYS A 178 3.41 14.49 -5.99
C LYS A 178 2.07 14.30 -5.28
N GLY A 179 2.12 13.93 -4.01
CA GLY A 179 0.94 13.60 -3.21
C GLY A 179 0.62 12.11 -3.13
N GLY A 180 1.33 11.24 -3.90
CA GLY A 180 1.25 9.79 -3.76
C GLY A 180 0.39 9.06 -4.78
N LYS A 181 -0.19 9.76 -5.76
CA LYS A 181 -1.01 9.11 -6.80
C LYS A 181 -0.14 8.24 -7.71
N ILE A 182 -0.46 6.96 -7.82
CA ILE A 182 0.14 6.04 -8.80
C ILE A 182 -0.47 6.33 -10.16
N VAL A 183 0.35 6.67 -11.15
CA VAL A 183 -0.12 7.06 -12.49
C VAL A 183 0.23 6.06 -13.58
N ALA A 184 1.24 5.23 -13.37
CA ALA A 184 1.63 4.18 -14.30
C ALA A 184 2.46 3.11 -13.59
N VAL A 185 2.52 1.91 -14.16
CA VAL A 185 3.49 0.87 -13.83
C VAL A 185 4.14 0.42 -15.13
N TYR A 186 5.46 0.27 -15.17
CA TYR A 186 6.15 -0.17 -16.37
C TYR A 186 7.36 -1.06 -16.06
N VAL A 187 7.79 -1.81 -17.05
CA VAL A 187 9.03 -2.60 -17.05
C VAL A 187 10.00 -2.00 -18.07
N GLU A 188 11.25 -1.83 -17.71
CA GLU A 188 12.32 -1.41 -18.62
C GLU A 188 12.78 -2.58 -19.48
N ASP A 189 13.09 -2.30 -20.75
CA ASP A 189 13.70 -3.26 -21.68
C ASP A 189 15.21 -3.41 -21.40
#